data_01b03b5bd6cbc57ab353f1d24b0dd66c
#
_entry.id   01b03b5bd6cbc57ab353f1d24b0dd66c
#
_cell.length_a   1.000
_cell.length_b   1.000
_cell.length_c   1.000
_cell.angle_alpha   90.00
_cell.angle_beta   90.00
_cell.angle_gamma   90.00
#
_symmetry.space_group_name_H-M   'P 1'
#
loop_
_entity.id
_entity.type
_entity.pdbx_description
1 polymer ?
#
loop_
_entity_poly.entity_id
_entity_poly.type
_entity_poly.pdbx_seq_one_letter_code
_entity_poly.pdbx_strand_id
1 'polypeptide(L)'
;MAPDTRPHALPHAVSRLRAARLARSSKPFLARGGPHGERCAGCRLVPSHCLCSLRPMVPTQAGVCLIMADIEPLKPSNTGWLIADVVADTAAFGWTRTSADPTLLAMLADPQWQPYLVFPGEFVAPERVVTTLIACNRATQPTAGPPQGGLAPSGGRDPRSGGAWGQSAKRPLFVLLDATWPEARKMFRKSPYLNHLPVLSLESEHISRYRLRRSRRDDHFCTSEVAALCLDLAGETLASQTLEAYLDVFTHHYLRAKNQLLVDGGDAAHMRLQALRLPGGATISPSL
;
A
#
# COMPACT_ATOMS: atom_id res chain seq x y z
N MET A 1 -9.69 -11.13 33.47
CA MET A 1 -9.12 -11.10 32.11
C MET A 1 -7.85 -10.27 32.17
N ALA A 2 -6.69 -10.88 31.96
CA ALA A 2 -5.44 -10.14 31.90
C ALA A 2 -5.43 -9.29 30.61
N PRO A 3 -4.94 -8.04 30.65
CA PRO A 3 -4.84 -7.22 29.45
C PRO A 3 -3.91 -7.92 28.44
N ASP A 4 -4.34 -7.94 27.17
CA ASP A 4 -3.52 -8.46 26.06
C ASP A 4 -2.27 -7.59 25.90
N THR A 5 -1.14 -8.06 26.42
CA THR A 5 0.16 -7.36 26.42
C THR A 5 0.92 -7.51 25.10
N ARG A 6 0.28 -8.03 24.04
CA ARG A 6 0.93 -8.14 22.74
C ARG A 6 1.19 -6.75 22.17
N PRO A 7 2.40 -6.48 21.63
CA PRO A 7 2.69 -5.19 21.02
C PRO A 7 1.76 -4.97 19.82
N HIS A 8 0.75 -4.12 19.99
CA HIS A 8 -0.07 -3.68 18.87
C HIS A 8 0.82 -2.85 17.94
N ALA A 9 0.87 -3.25 16.67
CA ALA A 9 1.56 -2.47 15.65
C ALA A 9 1.04 -1.03 15.66
N LEU A 10 1.95 -0.04 15.46
CA LEU A 10 1.58 1.38 15.42
C LEU A 10 0.44 1.62 14.42
N PRO A 11 -0.52 2.51 14.76
CA PRO A 11 -1.64 2.82 13.88
C PRO A 11 -1.16 3.36 12.53
N HIS A 12 -1.51 2.71 11.43
CA HIS A 12 -1.29 3.18 10.07
C HIS A 12 -2.52 3.92 9.50
N ALA A 13 -2.43 4.49 8.28
CA ALA A 13 -3.49 5.32 7.71
C ALA A 13 -4.87 4.65 7.68
N VAL A 14 -4.96 3.39 7.23
CA VAL A 14 -6.24 2.65 7.15
C VAL A 14 -6.80 2.34 8.54
N SER A 15 -5.95 2.06 9.54
CA SER A 15 -6.41 1.83 10.92
C SER A 15 -6.98 3.10 11.56
N ARG A 16 -6.37 4.26 11.30
CA ARG A 16 -6.91 5.56 11.72
C ARG A 16 -8.26 5.87 11.05
N LEU A 17 -8.36 5.64 9.74
CA LEU A 17 -9.62 5.80 9.00
C LEU A 17 -10.72 4.87 9.53
N ARG A 18 -10.37 3.61 9.85
CA ARG A 18 -11.28 2.66 10.50
C ARG A 18 -11.76 3.19 11.85
N ALA A 19 -10.86 3.63 12.71
CA ALA A 19 -11.21 4.16 14.04
C ALA A 19 -12.14 5.37 13.93
N ALA A 20 -11.84 6.32 13.05
CA ALA A 20 -12.69 7.48 12.79
C ALA A 20 -14.07 7.08 12.25
N ARG A 21 -14.15 6.04 11.39
CA ARG A 21 -15.43 5.54 10.88
C ARG A 21 -16.24 4.84 11.96
N LEU A 22 -15.61 4.05 12.82
CA LEU A 22 -16.28 3.39 13.94
C LEU A 22 -16.83 4.38 14.96
N ALA A 23 -16.07 5.44 15.27
CA ALA A 23 -16.51 6.49 16.19
C ALA A 23 -17.79 7.21 15.73
N ARG A 24 -18.09 7.22 14.43
CA ARG A 24 -19.32 7.79 13.85
C ARG A 24 -20.47 6.78 13.75
N SER A 25 -20.23 5.51 14.08
CA SER A 25 -21.23 4.46 13.99
C SER A 25 -22.03 4.33 15.28
N SER A 26 -23.36 4.40 15.19
CA SER A 26 -24.26 4.13 16.33
C SER A 26 -24.42 2.64 16.63
N LYS A 27 -23.99 1.76 15.71
CA LYS A 27 -24.09 0.31 15.84
C LYS A 27 -22.74 -0.36 15.56
N PRO A 28 -22.41 -1.46 16.24
CA PRO A 28 -21.19 -2.20 15.96
C PRO A 28 -21.21 -2.75 14.53
N PHE A 29 -20.04 -2.76 13.87
CA PHE A 29 -19.90 -3.40 12.57
C PHE A 29 -19.80 -4.91 12.74
N LEU A 30 -20.77 -5.64 12.21
CA LEU A 30 -20.78 -7.09 12.19
C LEU A 30 -20.33 -7.59 10.81
N ALA A 31 -19.16 -8.24 10.76
CA ALA A 31 -18.67 -8.87 9.53
C ALA A 31 -19.54 -10.08 9.16
N ARG A 32 -19.99 -10.17 7.91
CA ARG A 32 -20.73 -11.31 7.40
C ARG A 32 -19.80 -12.50 7.19
N GLY A 33 -20.20 -13.68 7.70
CA GLY A 33 -19.50 -14.94 7.47
C GLY A 33 -18.10 -14.99 8.07
N GLY A 34 -17.91 -15.78 9.07
CA GLY A 34 -16.65 -15.98 9.78
C GLY A 34 -16.89 -16.07 11.29
N PRO A 35 -15.85 -16.37 12.06
CA PRO A 35 -15.99 -16.50 13.51
C PRO A 35 -16.52 -15.20 14.13
N HIS A 36 -17.54 -15.37 14.98
CA HIS A 36 -18.08 -14.30 15.80
C HIS A 36 -17.14 -14.08 16.99
N GLY A 37 -16.94 -12.83 17.40
CA GLY A 37 -16.14 -12.49 18.56
C GLY A 37 -15.23 -11.30 18.36
N GLU A 38 -14.46 -11.01 19.37
CA GLU A 38 -13.48 -9.93 19.38
C GLU A 38 -12.40 -10.20 18.34
N ARG A 39 -12.00 -9.13 17.64
CA ARG A 39 -10.94 -9.17 16.62
C ARG A 39 -9.76 -8.33 17.05
N CYS A 40 -8.57 -8.81 16.74
CA CYS A 40 -7.35 -8.06 16.95
C CYS A 40 -7.43 -6.68 16.29
N ALA A 41 -7.18 -5.62 17.06
CA ALA A 41 -7.21 -4.24 16.55
C ALA A 41 -6.13 -4.00 15.48
N GLY A 42 -5.00 -4.71 15.58
CA GLY A 42 -3.86 -4.56 14.66
C GLY A 42 -4.04 -5.24 13.30
N CYS A 43 -4.57 -6.47 13.26
CA CYS A 43 -4.70 -7.23 11.99
C CYS A 43 -6.13 -7.60 11.63
N ARG A 44 -7.12 -7.34 12.49
CA ARG A 44 -8.56 -7.60 12.31
C ARG A 44 -8.94 -9.09 12.24
N LEU A 45 -8.00 -10.00 12.46
CA LEU A 45 -8.27 -11.43 12.60
C LEU A 45 -8.69 -11.75 14.04
N VAL A 46 -9.27 -12.93 14.24
CA VAL A 46 -9.52 -13.43 15.61
C VAL A 46 -8.18 -13.66 16.35
N PRO A 47 -8.14 -13.53 17.69
CA PRO A 47 -6.88 -13.58 18.45
C PRO A 47 -6.04 -14.84 18.20
N SER A 48 -6.66 -16.01 18.04
CA SER A 48 -5.97 -17.27 17.74
C SER A 48 -5.28 -17.30 16.38
N HIS A 49 -5.64 -16.39 15.46
CA HIS A 49 -5.09 -16.30 14.11
C HIS A 49 -4.40 -14.94 13.88
N CYS A 50 -4.03 -14.25 14.95
CA CYS A 50 -3.38 -12.96 14.87
C CYS A 50 -2.05 -13.06 14.11
N LEU A 51 -1.83 -12.13 13.18
CA LEU A 51 -0.60 -12.06 12.36
C LEU A 51 0.23 -10.79 12.62
N CYS A 52 -0.05 -10.06 13.70
CA CYS A 52 0.66 -8.80 13.99
C CYS A 52 2.17 -8.97 14.15
N SER A 53 2.65 -10.11 14.66
CA SER A 53 4.08 -10.44 14.77
C SER A 53 4.76 -10.67 13.42
N LEU A 54 3.98 -10.91 12.37
CA LEU A 54 4.45 -11.15 11.01
C LEU A 54 4.40 -9.90 10.12
N ARG A 55 3.87 -8.79 10.65
CA ARG A 55 3.72 -7.53 9.90
C ARG A 55 5.08 -7.07 9.35
N PRO A 56 5.23 -6.96 8.02
CA PRO A 56 6.44 -6.42 7.42
C PRO A 56 6.31 -4.90 7.24
N MET A 57 7.46 -4.24 7.12
CA MET A 57 7.53 -2.86 6.65
C MET A 57 8.74 -2.74 5.74
N VAL A 58 8.55 -2.19 4.54
CA VAL A 58 9.59 -2.04 3.53
C VAL A 58 9.70 -0.56 3.17
N PRO A 59 10.89 0.06 3.27
CA PRO A 59 11.12 1.40 2.76
C PRO A 59 10.90 1.45 1.25
N THR A 60 10.17 2.46 0.76
CA THR A 60 9.89 2.68 -0.66
C THR A 60 10.06 4.15 -1.04
N GLN A 61 10.42 4.41 -2.29
CA GLN A 61 10.31 5.74 -2.89
C GLN A 61 8.89 6.01 -3.39
N ALA A 62 8.17 4.98 -3.80
CA ALA A 62 6.77 5.10 -4.18
C ALA A 62 5.87 5.24 -2.93
N GLY A 63 4.80 6.04 -3.06
CA GLY A 63 3.72 6.13 -2.08
C GLY A 63 2.41 5.56 -2.60
N VAL A 64 1.48 5.27 -1.70
CA VAL A 64 0.13 4.80 -2.03
C VAL A 64 -0.92 5.68 -1.38
N CYS A 65 -1.88 6.14 -2.18
CA CYS A 65 -3.06 6.87 -1.73
C CYS A 65 -4.31 6.00 -1.92
N LEU A 66 -4.91 5.56 -0.83
CA LEU A 66 -6.14 4.76 -0.84
C LEU A 66 -7.35 5.69 -0.69
N ILE A 67 -8.22 5.73 -1.70
CA ILE A 67 -9.55 6.36 -1.59
C ILE A 67 -10.54 5.23 -1.38
N MET A 68 -11.11 5.14 -0.18
CA MET A 68 -11.86 3.96 0.27
C MET A 68 -13.36 4.24 0.34
N ALA A 69 -14.17 3.32 -0.16
CA ALA A 69 -15.61 3.36 0.09
C ALA A 69 -15.91 3.22 1.59
N ASP A 70 -17.03 3.79 2.03
CA ASP A 70 -17.37 4.03 3.45
C ASP A 70 -17.18 2.82 4.38
N ILE A 71 -17.54 1.63 3.91
CA ILE A 71 -17.47 0.39 4.74
C ILE A 71 -16.18 -0.41 4.54
N GLU A 72 -15.35 -0.08 3.55
CA GLU A 72 -14.14 -0.86 3.24
C GLU A 72 -13.15 -0.92 4.41
N PRO A 73 -12.85 0.17 5.14
CA PRO A 73 -11.95 0.10 6.28
C PRO A 73 -12.46 -0.80 7.41
N LEU A 74 -13.77 -1.08 7.45
CA LEU A 74 -14.38 -1.90 8.49
C LEU A 74 -14.27 -3.40 8.21
N LYS A 75 -14.16 -3.81 6.94
CA LYS A 75 -14.15 -5.22 6.53
C LYS A 75 -12.88 -5.93 7.00
N PRO A 76 -12.98 -7.05 7.74
CA PRO A 76 -11.79 -7.83 8.13
C PRO A 76 -10.98 -8.35 6.92
N SER A 77 -11.63 -8.53 5.78
CA SER A 77 -11.02 -9.00 4.53
C SER A 77 -10.53 -7.86 3.62
N ASN A 78 -10.52 -6.61 4.08
CA ASN A 78 -10.01 -5.49 3.29
C ASN A 78 -8.50 -5.63 3.06
N THR A 79 -8.05 -5.57 1.81
CA THR A 79 -6.63 -5.74 1.44
C THR A 79 -5.87 -4.42 1.34
N GLY A 80 -6.53 -3.27 1.26
CA GLY A 80 -5.90 -1.96 1.41
C GLY A 80 -5.18 -1.79 2.75
N TRP A 81 -5.64 -2.52 3.78
CA TRP A 81 -4.96 -2.60 5.06
C TRP A 81 -3.55 -3.18 4.96
N LEU A 82 -3.36 -4.23 4.16
CA LEU A 82 -2.07 -4.90 4.00
C LEU A 82 -1.05 -3.98 3.31
N ILE A 83 -1.52 -3.13 2.40
CA ILE A 83 -0.68 -2.11 1.76
C ILE A 83 -0.10 -1.17 2.82
N ALA A 84 -0.97 -0.67 3.71
CA ALA A 84 -0.54 0.23 4.79
C ALA A 84 0.32 -0.46 5.87
N ASP A 85 0.29 -1.79 5.95
CA ASP A 85 1.21 -2.57 6.78
C ASP A 85 2.60 -2.65 6.18
N VAL A 86 2.72 -2.72 4.84
CA VAL A 86 3.98 -2.93 4.12
C VAL A 86 4.64 -1.61 3.70
N VAL A 87 3.86 -0.67 3.17
CA VAL A 87 4.34 0.60 2.60
C VAL A 87 4.11 1.73 3.61
N ALA A 88 5.18 2.28 4.17
CA ALA A 88 5.10 3.33 5.19
C ALA A 88 4.40 4.60 4.67
N ASP A 89 4.71 5.02 3.43
CA ASP A 89 4.11 6.19 2.75
C ASP A 89 2.73 5.83 2.17
N THR A 90 1.85 5.25 3.00
CA THR A 90 0.45 5.01 2.63
C THR A 90 -0.46 6.01 3.32
N ALA A 91 -1.24 6.75 2.52
CA ALA A 91 -2.36 7.57 2.99
C ALA A 91 -3.70 6.87 2.70
N ALA A 92 -4.72 7.14 3.52
CA ALA A 92 -6.06 6.58 3.33
C ALA A 92 -7.14 7.62 3.62
N PHE A 93 -8.08 7.78 2.70
CA PHE A 93 -9.16 8.74 2.75
C PHE A 93 -10.50 8.06 2.51
N GLY A 94 -11.52 8.46 3.25
CA GLY A 94 -12.90 8.04 2.99
C GLY A 94 -13.48 8.77 1.78
N TRP A 95 -13.99 8.04 0.81
CA TRP A 95 -14.68 8.65 -0.32
C TRP A 95 -16.03 9.22 0.07
N THR A 96 -16.28 10.45 -0.36
CA THR A 96 -17.61 11.08 -0.30
C THR A 96 -18.01 11.58 -1.69
N ARG A 97 -19.31 11.56 -1.98
CA ARG A 97 -19.82 11.97 -3.29
C ARG A 97 -19.81 13.48 -3.49
N THR A 98 -19.96 14.24 -2.40
CA THR A 98 -20.28 15.67 -2.44
C THR A 98 -19.10 16.58 -2.22
N SER A 99 -18.06 16.08 -1.56
CA SER A 99 -16.86 16.87 -1.25
C SER A 99 -15.63 15.97 -1.22
N ALA A 100 -14.50 16.45 -1.72
CA ALA A 100 -13.21 15.79 -1.51
C ALA A 100 -12.61 16.23 -0.18
N ASP A 101 -11.88 15.34 0.48
CA ASP A 101 -11.10 15.67 1.68
C ASP A 101 -10.02 16.71 1.29
N PRO A 102 -9.92 17.86 1.99
CA PRO A 102 -8.90 18.87 1.69
C PRO A 102 -7.46 18.34 1.79
N THR A 103 -7.21 17.39 2.71
CA THR A 103 -5.88 16.77 2.88
C THR A 103 -5.55 15.85 1.69
N LEU A 104 -6.56 15.15 1.13
CA LEU A 104 -6.39 14.40 -0.12
C LEU A 104 -6.02 15.34 -1.27
N LEU A 105 -6.73 16.46 -1.43
CA LEU A 105 -6.45 17.42 -2.50
C LEU A 105 -5.05 18.02 -2.35
N ALA A 106 -4.64 18.36 -1.12
CA ALA A 106 -3.30 18.86 -0.83
C ALA A 106 -2.22 17.80 -1.19
N MET A 107 -2.43 16.53 -0.84
CA MET A 107 -1.51 15.44 -1.18
C MET A 107 -1.38 15.26 -2.70
N LEU A 108 -2.48 15.31 -3.44
CA LEU A 108 -2.47 15.18 -4.91
C LEU A 108 -1.78 16.35 -5.61
N ALA A 109 -1.76 17.54 -4.98
CA ALA A 109 -1.11 18.74 -5.48
C ALA A 109 0.34 18.91 -4.99
N ASP A 110 0.80 18.09 -4.05
CA ASP A 110 2.14 18.18 -3.47
C ASP A 110 3.22 17.90 -4.53
N PRO A 111 4.16 18.85 -4.76
CA PRO A 111 5.15 18.75 -5.83
C PRO A 111 6.14 17.59 -5.67
N GLN A 112 6.26 16.99 -4.47
CA GLN A 112 7.08 15.80 -4.27
C GLN A 112 6.53 14.57 -4.98
N TRP A 113 5.21 14.54 -5.25
CA TRP A 113 4.54 13.40 -5.83
C TRP A 113 4.25 13.56 -7.32
N GLN A 114 4.33 12.45 -8.04
CA GLN A 114 3.73 12.27 -9.36
C GLN A 114 2.56 11.31 -9.20
N PRO A 115 1.32 11.81 -9.06
CA PRO A 115 0.16 10.94 -8.86
C PRO A 115 -0.25 10.25 -10.15
N TYR A 116 -0.58 8.96 -10.04
CA TYR A 116 -1.17 8.11 -11.08
C TYR A 116 -2.45 7.50 -10.53
N LEU A 117 -3.59 7.77 -11.16
CA LEU A 117 -4.82 7.05 -10.85
C LEU A 117 -4.77 5.66 -11.47
N VAL A 118 -4.86 4.61 -10.66
CA VAL A 118 -4.82 3.23 -11.16
C VAL A 118 -6.24 2.77 -11.47
N PHE A 119 -6.52 2.60 -12.77
CA PHE A 119 -7.85 2.21 -13.26
C PHE A 119 -7.73 1.61 -14.67
N PRO A 120 -8.63 0.69 -15.09
CA PRO A 120 -8.57 0.13 -16.43
C PRO A 120 -8.74 1.19 -17.52
N GLY A 121 -7.87 1.18 -18.52
CA GLY A 121 -7.78 2.16 -19.58
C GLY A 121 -9.04 2.24 -20.46
N GLU A 122 -9.80 1.14 -20.57
CA GLU A 122 -11.06 1.09 -21.33
C GLU A 122 -12.16 2.07 -20.85
N PHE A 123 -12.00 2.61 -19.63
CA PHE A 123 -12.96 3.55 -19.03
C PHE A 123 -12.53 5.02 -19.11
N VAL A 124 -11.41 5.32 -19.77
CA VAL A 124 -10.86 6.68 -19.87
C VAL A 124 -10.53 7.05 -21.31
N ALA A 125 -10.42 8.34 -21.56
CA ALA A 125 -9.95 8.84 -22.85
C ALA A 125 -8.49 8.40 -23.09
N PRO A 126 -8.14 7.91 -24.30
CA PRO A 126 -6.84 7.30 -24.58
C PRO A 126 -5.64 8.18 -24.22
N GLU A 127 -5.76 9.49 -24.36
CA GLU A 127 -4.69 10.45 -24.05
C GLU A 127 -4.33 10.53 -22.57
N ARG A 128 -5.17 10.02 -21.68
CA ARG A 128 -4.91 9.92 -20.24
C ARG A 128 -4.27 8.60 -19.83
N VAL A 129 -4.32 7.60 -20.71
CA VAL A 129 -3.83 6.26 -20.40
C VAL A 129 -2.31 6.26 -20.47
N VAL A 130 -1.69 5.77 -19.41
CA VAL A 130 -0.25 5.49 -19.37
C VAL A 130 -0.05 4.03 -18.96
N THR A 131 0.90 3.36 -19.59
CA THR A 131 1.28 1.96 -19.31
C THR A 131 2.64 1.86 -18.64
N THR A 132 3.40 2.97 -18.67
CA THR A 132 4.73 3.08 -18.07
C THR A 132 4.81 4.31 -17.19
N LEU A 133 5.64 4.25 -16.16
CA LEU A 133 5.87 5.41 -15.30
C LEU A 133 6.86 6.37 -15.99
N ILE A 134 6.64 7.67 -15.82
CA ILE A 134 7.62 8.68 -16.23
C ILE A 134 8.89 8.39 -15.43
N ALA A 135 10.01 8.18 -16.13
CA ALA A 135 11.27 7.77 -15.52
C ALA A 135 11.66 8.78 -14.42
N CYS A 136 11.53 8.36 -13.17
CA CYS A 136 12.24 9.02 -12.08
C CYS A 136 13.72 8.72 -12.31
N ASN A 137 14.54 9.73 -12.66
CA ASN A 137 15.99 9.56 -12.80
C ASN A 137 16.52 8.97 -11.49
N ARG A 138 16.72 7.65 -11.46
CA ARG A 138 17.61 7.05 -10.47
C ARG A 138 19.00 7.64 -10.72
N ALA A 139 19.43 8.52 -9.84
CA ALA A 139 20.86 8.77 -9.72
C ALA A 139 21.49 7.39 -9.42
N THR A 140 22.11 6.79 -10.44
CA THR A 140 22.97 5.62 -10.29
C THR A 140 23.95 5.97 -9.19
N GLN A 141 23.89 5.25 -8.08
CA GLN A 141 24.96 5.32 -7.08
C GLN A 141 26.27 4.99 -7.82
N PRO A 142 27.28 5.83 -7.74
CA PRO A 142 28.56 5.50 -8.34
C PRO A 142 29.08 4.27 -7.62
N THR A 143 29.22 3.17 -8.36
CA THR A 143 29.99 2.01 -7.92
C THR A 143 31.39 2.51 -7.60
N ALA A 144 31.77 2.41 -6.34
CA ALA A 144 33.10 2.74 -5.87
C ALA A 144 34.11 1.80 -6.56
N GLY A 145 34.73 2.28 -7.63
CA GLY A 145 35.94 1.69 -8.21
C GLY A 145 37.15 1.98 -7.30
N PRO A 146 38.18 1.13 -7.31
CA PRO A 146 39.34 1.29 -6.45
C PRO A 146 40.11 2.58 -6.78
N PRO A 147 40.76 3.21 -5.78
CA PRO A 147 41.43 4.47 -5.94
C PRO A 147 42.72 4.30 -6.78
N GLN A 148 42.73 4.91 -7.96
CA GLN A 148 43.98 5.10 -8.71
C GLN A 148 44.52 6.51 -8.35
N GLY A 149 45.73 6.55 -7.84
CA GLY A 149 46.43 7.79 -7.48
C GLY A 149 46.79 8.63 -8.69
N GLY A 150 46.54 9.93 -8.60
CA GLY A 150 46.98 10.94 -9.57
C GLY A 150 46.94 12.31 -8.93
N LEU A 151 48.08 12.99 -8.96
CA LEU A 151 48.41 14.30 -8.37
C LEU A 151 47.44 15.42 -8.82
N ALA A 152 47.08 16.31 -7.87
CA ALA A 152 46.24 17.46 -8.05
C ALA A 152 46.97 18.63 -8.77
N PRO A 153 46.25 19.48 -9.54
CA PRO A 153 46.56 20.88 -9.68
C PRO A 153 45.60 21.75 -8.87
N SER A 154 46.17 22.67 -8.13
CA SER A 154 45.55 23.75 -7.38
C SER A 154 44.81 24.73 -8.30
N GLY A 155 43.48 24.81 -8.17
CA GLY A 155 42.66 25.85 -8.80
C GLY A 155 41.55 26.25 -7.83
N GLY A 156 41.57 27.49 -7.35
CA GLY A 156 40.64 28.07 -6.40
C GLY A 156 39.21 28.05 -6.94
N ARG A 157 38.28 27.55 -6.12
CA ARG A 157 36.83 27.67 -6.36
C ARG A 157 36.25 28.80 -5.54
N ASP A 158 35.63 29.73 -6.24
CA ASP A 158 34.83 30.83 -5.68
C ASP A 158 33.61 30.25 -4.93
N PRO A 159 33.40 30.59 -3.63
CA PRO A 159 32.29 29.99 -2.84
C PRO A 159 30.92 30.60 -3.13
N ARG A 160 30.74 31.41 -4.18
CA ARG A 160 29.50 32.16 -4.43
C ARG A 160 28.70 31.72 -5.67
N SER A 161 29.05 30.65 -6.36
CA SER A 161 28.20 30.11 -7.39
C SER A 161 27.18 29.16 -6.75
N GLY A 162 26.04 29.70 -6.34
CA GLY A 162 24.84 28.92 -5.96
C GLY A 162 24.39 28.11 -7.16
N GLY A 163 24.86 26.86 -7.27
CA GLY A 163 24.39 25.90 -8.25
C GLY A 163 22.91 25.66 -8.04
N ALA A 164 22.12 25.93 -9.10
CA ALA A 164 20.70 25.55 -9.13
C ALA A 164 20.57 24.06 -8.76
N TRP A 165 19.98 23.79 -7.62
CA TRP A 165 19.60 22.43 -7.21
C TRP A 165 18.67 21.89 -8.29
N GLY A 166 19.12 20.91 -9.05
CA GLY A 166 18.30 20.23 -10.05
C GLY A 166 16.99 19.78 -9.40
N GLN A 167 15.86 20.02 -10.09
CA GLN A 167 14.53 19.61 -9.62
C GLN A 167 14.59 18.12 -9.24
N SER A 168 14.39 17.82 -7.95
CA SER A 168 14.35 16.44 -7.47
C SER A 168 13.27 15.70 -8.25
N ALA A 169 13.61 14.56 -8.83
CA ALA A 169 12.64 13.75 -9.56
C ALA A 169 11.47 13.39 -8.65
N LYS A 170 10.24 13.63 -9.15
CA LYS A 170 9.01 13.35 -8.37
C LYS A 170 8.88 11.87 -8.08
N ARG A 171 8.46 11.55 -6.87
CA ARG A 171 8.17 10.18 -6.42
C ARG A 171 6.82 9.72 -6.97
N PRO A 172 6.65 8.50 -7.48
CA PRO A 172 5.35 8.02 -7.92
C PRO A 172 4.40 7.87 -6.72
N LEU A 173 3.16 8.36 -6.89
CA LEU A 173 2.06 8.18 -5.95
C LEU A 173 0.94 7.40 -6.64
N PHE A 174 0.69 6.17 -6.21
CA PHE A 174 -0.38 5.35 -6.76
C PHE A 174 -1.70 5.61 -6.05
N VAL A 175 -2.67 6.17 -6.77
CA VAL A 175 -4.01 6.47 -6.27
C VAL A 175 -4.94 5.31 -6.59
N LEU A 176 -5.37 4.56 -5.57
CA LEU A 176 -6.19 3.36 -5.70
C LEU A 176 -7.60 3.62 -5.15
N LEU A 177 -8.62 3.20 -5.91
CA LEU A 177 -10.02 3.23 -5.48
C LEU A 177 -10.37 1.91 -4.79
N ASP A 178 -10.30 1.87 -3.45
CA ASP A 178 -10.53 0.66 -2.66
C ASP A 178 -12.02 0.49 -2.34
N ALA A 179 -12.68 -0.33 -3.14
CA ALA A 179 -14.12 -0.56 -3.11
C ALA A 179 -14.50 -1.85 -3.85
N THR A 180 -15.78 -2.21 -3.83
CA THR A 180 -16.30 -3.18 -4.81
C THR A 180 -16.25 -2.57 -6.22
N TRP A 181 -16.16 -3.41 -7.26
CA TRP A 181 -16.07 -2.93 -8.64
C TRP A 181 -17.18 -1.91 -9.03
N PRO A 182 -18.48 -2.15 -8.74
CA PRO A 182 -19.52 -1.16 -9.01
C PRO A 182 -19.32 0.16 -8.26
N GLU A 183 -18.83 0.08 -7.02
CA GLU A 183 -18.52 1.28 -6.22
C GLU A 183 -17.31 2.01 -6.76
N ALA A 184 -16.22 1.32 -7.10
CA ALA A 184 -15.02 1.92 -7.69
C ALA A 184 -15.33 2.66 -8.99
N ARG A 185 -16.16 2.07 -9.88
CA ARG A 185 -16.66 2.76 -11.09
C ARG A 185 -17.48 4.00 -10.76
N LYS A 186 -18.30 3.94 -9.71
CA LYS A 186 -19.06 5.12 -9.25
C LYS A 186 -18.12 6.18 -8.69
N MET A 187 -17.15 5.81 -7.87
CA MET A 187 -16.14 6.70 -7.32
C MET A 187 -15.35 7.39 -8.43
N PHE A 188 -14.86 6.64 -9.40
CA PHE A 188 -14.16 7.17 -10.57
C PHE A 188 -14.97 8.25 -11.28
N ARG A 189 -16.26 7.97 -11.64
CA ARG A 189 -17.13 8.91 -12.37
C ARG A 189 -17.59 10.12 -11.55
N LYS A 190 -17.57 10.02 -10.22
CA LYS A 190 -18.09 11.06 -9.31
C LYS A 190 -17.00 11.80 -8.54
N SER A 191 -15.75 11.67 -8.96
CA SER A 191 -14.59 12.34 -8.39
C SER A 191 -13.90 13.23 -9.42
N PRO A 192 -14.47 14.38 -9.81
CA PRO A 192 -13.92 15.25 -10.86
C PRO A 192 -12.51 15.75 -10.54
N TYR A 193 -12.10 15.78 -9.26
CA TYR A 193 -10.76 16.13 -8.82
C TYR A 193 -9.70 15.12 -9.28
N LEU A 194 -10.07 13.92 -9.76
CA LEU A 194 -9.18 12.92 -10.34
C LEU A 194 -9.06 13.04 -11.88
N ASN A 195 -9.88 13.89 -12.53
CA ASN A 195 -9.96 13.93 -14.00
C ASN A 195 -8.67 14.41 -14.68
N HIS A 196 -7.85 15.19 -14.00
CA HIS A 196 -6.59 15.71 -14.53
C HIS A 196 -5.40 14.74 -14.34
N LEU A 197 -5.58 13.66 -13.58
CA LEU A 197 -4.50 12.71 -13.33
C LEU A 197 -4.30 11.76 -14.53
N PRO A 198 -3.06 11.39 -14.86
CA PRO A 198 -2.79 10.29 -15.76
C PRO A 198 -3.35 9.00 -15.15
N VAL A 199 -3.87 8.12 -16.00
CA VAL A 199 -4.45 6.84 -15.60
C VAL A 199 -3.50 5.73 -15.95
N LEU A 200 -2.91 5.12 -14.91
CA LEU A 200 -2.09 3.92 -15.08
C LEU A 200 -3.00 2.72 -15.29
N SER A 201 -2.97 2.18 -16.50
CA SER A 201 -3.67 0.95 -16.85
C SER A 201 -2.71 -0.24 -16.70
N LEU A 202 -3.04 -1.14 -15.78
CA LEU A 202 -2.29 -2.36 -15.57
C LEU A 202 -2.82 -3.44 -16.49
N GLU A 203 -1.96 -3.98 -17.34
CA GLU A 203 -2.22 -5.18 -18.12
C GLU A 203 -1.60 -6.35 -17.38
N SER A 204 -2.41 -7.30 -16.96
CA SER A 204 -1.92 -8.50 -16.30
C SER A 204 -2.79 -9.70 -16.64
N GLU A 205 -2.15 -10.76 -17.11
CA GLU A 205 -2.75 -12.08 -17.31
C GLU A 205 -2.83 -12.89 -16.01
N HIS A 206 -2.39 -12.31 -14.89
CA HIS A 206 -2.37 -13.02 -13.62
C HIS A 206 -3.77 -13.11 -13.01
N ILE A 207 -4.20 -14.32 -12.76
CA ILE A 207 -5.44 -14.62 -12.02
C ILE A 207 -5.26 -14.17 -10.56
N SER A 208 -6.26 -13.45 -10.02
CA SER A 208 -6.25 -13.02 -8.62
C SER A 208 -6.08 -14.19 -7.66
N ARG A 209 -5.02 -14.14 -6.85
CA ARG A 209 -4.74 -15.13 -5.80
C ARG A 209 -5.56 -14.89 -4.53
N TYR A 210 -6.27 -13.76 -4.47
CA TYR A 210 -7.06 -13.41 -3.31
C TYR A 210 -8.40 -14.16 -3.29
N ARG A 211 -8.41 -15.33 -2.66
CA ARG A 211 -9.56 -16.26 -2.60
C ARG A 211 -10.69 -15.84 -1.65
N LEU A 212 -10.53 -14.74 -0.92
CA LEU A 212 -11.55 -14.27 0.04
C LEU A 212 -12.69 -13.50 -0.62
N ARG A 213 -12.47 -12.94 -1.80
CA ARG A 213 -13.47 -12.23 -2.59
C ARG A 213 -13.93 -13.11 -3.74
N ARG A 214 -15.24 -13.32 -3.83
CA ARG A 214 -15.84 -13.97 -4.99
C ARG A 214 -15.97 -12.92 -6.08
N SER A 215 -15.10 -12.92 -7.06
CA SER A 215 -15.30 -12.23 -8.32
C SER A 215 -16.03 -13.15 -9.30
N ARG A 216 -16.90 -12.59 -10.15
CA ARG A 216 -17.52 -13.34 -11.26
C ARG A 216 -16.62 -13.44 -12.47
N ARG A 217 -15.48 -12.72 -12.45
CA ARG A 217 -14.50 -12.65 -13.51
C ARG A 217 -13.14 -13.02 -12.91
N ASP A 218 -12.43 -13.90 -13.59
CA ASP A 218 -11.11 -14.40 -13.14
C ASP A 218 -9.99 -13.35 -13.31
N ASP A 219 -10.28 -12.25 -14.02
CA ASP A 219 -9.36 -11.14 -14.32
C ASP A 219 -9.40 -9.98 -13.32
N HIS A 220 -10.14 -10.11 -12.21
CA HIS A 220 -10.24 -9.07 -11.19
C HIS A 220 -9.25 -9.27 -10.04
N PHE A 221 -8.33 -8.34 -9.90
CA PHE A 221 -7.38 -8.27 -8.79
C PHE A 221 -7.98 -7.62 -7.54
N CYS A 222 -7.52 -8.03 -6.35
CA CYS A 222 -7.78 -7.28 -5.14
C CYS A 222 -6.84 -6.06 -5.04
N THR A 223 -7.19 -5.10 -4.16
CA THR A 223 -6.44 -3.82 -4.03
C THR A 223 -4.96 -4.05 -3.71
N SER A 224 -4.62 -5.08 -2.92
CA SER A 224 -3.23 -5.42 -2.58
C SER A 224 -2.46 -5.96 -3.78
N GLU A 225 -3.08 -6.79 -4.65
CA GLU A 225 -2.46 -7.29 -5.87
C GLU A 225 -2.18 -6.15 -6.87
N VAL A 226 -3.14 -5.23 -7.02
CA VAL A 226 -2.97 -4.02 -7.84
C VAL A 226 -1.80 -3.18 -7.31
N ALA A 227 -1.71 -2.98 -5.99
CA ALA A 227 -0.62 -2.22 -5.40
C ALA A 227 0.74 -2.91 -5.60
N ALA A 228 0.81 -4.24 -5.49
CA ALA A 228 2.05 -4.99 -5.71
C ALA A 228 2.56 -4.81 -7.16
N LEU A 229 1.67 -4.87 -8.15
CA LEU A 229 2.01 -4.59 -9.56
C LEU A 229 2.50 -3.14 -9.76
N CYS A 230 1.85 -2.16 -9.12
CA CYS A 230 2.29 -0.77 -9.18
C CYS A 230 3.69 -0.57 -8.58
N LEU A 231 3.96 -1.21 -7.44
CA LEU A 231 5.26 -1.18 -6.78
C LEU A 231 6.35 -1.81 -7.66
N ASP A 232 6.07 -2.93 -8.31
CA ASP A 232 7.01 -3.57 -9.22
C ASP A 232 7.33 -2.68 -10.43
N LEU A 233 6.32 -2.05 -11.03
CA LEU A 233 6.50 -1.07 -12.11
C LEU A 233 7.36 0.14 -11.68
N ALA A 234 7.29 0.53 -10.40
CA ALA A 234 8.15 1.58 -9.85
C ALA A 234 9.57 1.09 -9.54
N GLY A 235 9.87 -0.20 -9.75
CA GLY A 235 11.14 -0.83 -9.41
C GLY A 235 11.30 -1.10 -7.91
N GLU A 236 10.20 -1.07 -7.14
CA GLU A 236 10.14 -1.40 -5.72
C GLU A 236 9.91 -2.92 -5.54
N THR A 237 10.74 -3.73 -6.19
CA THR A 237 10.55 -5.19 -6.29
C THR A 237 10.46 -5.88 -4.93
N LEU A 238 11.28 -5.45 -3.94
CA LEU A 238 11.21 -6.02 -2.60
C LEU A 238 9.85 -5.74 -1.93
N ALA A 239 9.35 -4.51 -2.04
CA ALA A 239 8.05 -4.15 -1.46
C ALA A 239 6.90 -4.87 -2.15
N SER A 240 6.95 -5.01 -3.48
CA SER A 240 5.99 -5.78 -4.28
C SER A 240 5.94 -7.24 -3.80
N GLN A 241 7.08 -7.93 -3.81
CA GLN A 241 7.18 -9.34 -3.39
C GLN A 241 6.78 -9.55 -1.93
N THR A 242 7.14 -8.61 -1.04
CA THR A 242 6.76 -8.64 0.37
C THR A 242 5.25 -8.51 0.54
N LEU A 243 4.61 -7.58 -0.21
CA LEU A 243 3.18 -7.38 -0.16
C LEU A 243 2.42 -8.62 -0.66
N GLU A 244 2.89 -9.26 -1.73
CA GLU A 244 2.34 -10.52 -2.22
C GLU A 244 2.45 -11.65 -1.19
N ALA A 245 3.65 -11.86 -0.63
CA ALA A 245 3.88 -12.90 0.37
C ALA A 245 3.04 -12.65 1.64
N TYR A 246 2.89 -11.39 2.04
CA TYR A 246 2.07 -11.01 3.19
C TYR A 246 0.57 -11.21 2.91
N LEU A 247 0.11 -10.96 1.69
CA LEU A 247 -1.25 -11.29 1.24
C LEU A 247 -1.52 -12.79 1.31
N ASP A 248 -0.56 -13.62 0.88
CA ASP A 248 -0.67 -15.09 0.94
C ASP A 248 -0.81 -15.56 2.40
N VAL A 249 0.05 -15.05 3.31
CA VAL A 249 -0.03 -15.33 4.76
C VAL A 249 -1.36 -14.87 5.34
N PHE A 250 -1.78 -13.64 5.05
CA PHE A 250 -3.07 -13.11 5.51
C PHE A 250 -4.24 -13.99 5.03
N THR A 251 -4.23 -14.40 3.76
CA THR A 251 -5.26 -15.26 3.17
C THR A 251 -5.29 -16.61 3.87
N HIS A 252 -4.12 -17.21 4.15
CA HIS A 252 -4.00 -18.45 4.91
C HIS A 252 -4.65 -18.31 6.29
N HIS A 253 -4.22 -17.33 7.10
CA HIS A 253 -4.77 -17.09 8.44
C HIS A 253 -6.28 -16.83 8.42
N TYR A 254 -6.77 -16.02 7.48
CA TYR A 254 -8.18 -15.68 7.38
C TYR A 254 -9.04 -16.89 7.02
N LEU A 255 -8.60 -17.72 6.05
CA LEU A 255 -9.33 -18.92 5.64
C LEU A 255 -9.31 -19.99 6.73
N ARG A 256 -8.18 -20.17 7.43
CA ARG A 256 -8.08 -21.08 8.59
C ARG A 256 -9.02 -20.64 9.70
N ALA A 257 -9.04 -19.34 10.03
CA ALA A 257 -9.97 -18.79 11.01
C ALA A 257 -11.44 -19.02 10.60
N LYS A 258 -11.78 -18.78 9.33
CA LYS A 258 -13.13 -18.98 8.80
C LYS A 258 -13.57 -20.44 8.90
N ASN A 259 -12.66 -21.38 8.68
CA ASN A 259 -12.91 -22.82 8.69
C ASN A 259 -12.64 -23.45 10.06
N GLN A 260 -12.35 -22.65 11.10
CA GLN A 260 -12.04 -23.10 12.47
C GLN A 260 -10.85 -24.09 12.54
N LEU A 261 -9.86 -23.93 11.67
CA LEU A 261 -8.65 -24.74 11.60
C LEU A 261 -7.50 -24.00 12.27
N LEU A 262 -6.56 -24.73 12.88
CA LEU A 262 -5.36 -24.15 13.48
C LEU A 262 -4.43 -23.60 12.37
N VAL A 263 -3.70 -22.53 12.67
CA VAL A 263 -2.66 -21.99 11.76
C VAL A 263 -1.41 -22.84 11.90
N ASP A 264 -0.86 -23.27 10.79
CA ASP A 264 0.49 -23.81 10.67
C ASP A 264 1.42 -22.71 10.15
N GLY A 265 2.36 -22.27 10.97
CA GLY A 265 3.34 -21.22 10.61
C GLY A 265 4.52 -21.74 9.78
N GLY A 266 4.58 -23.03 9.48
CA GLY A 266 5.63 -23.66 8.68
C GLY A 266 5.29 -23.82 7.19
N ASP A 267 4.14 -23.29 6.73
CA ASP A 267 3.75 -23.40 5.33
C ASP A 267 4.57 -22.51 4.38
N ALA A 268 4.45 -22.78 3.08
CA ALA A 268 5.21 -22.09 2.03
C ALA A 268 5.01 -20.56 2.03
N ALA A 269 3.83 -20.04 2.40
CA ALA A 269 3.56 -18.61 2.46
C ALA A 269 4.37 -17.94 3.57
N HIS A 270 4.41 -18.55 4.77
CA HIS A 270 5.21 -18.05 5.88
C HIS A 270 6.71 -18.10 5.58
N MET A 271 7.20 -19.21 5.01
CA MET A 271 8.63 -19.34 4.62
C MET A 271 9.01 -18.28 3.59
N ARG A 272 8.15 -18.02 2.59
CA ARG A 272 8.39 -16.97 1.59
C ARG A 272 8.48 -15.59 2.24
N LEU A 273 7.53 -15.25 3.11
CA LEU A 273 7.53 -13.95 3.81
C LEU A 273 8.76 -13.79 4.70
N GLN A 274 9.17 -14.86 5.38
CA GLN A 274 10.36 -14.86 6.23
C GLN A 274 11.65 -14.65 5.42
N ALA A 275 11.77 -15.28 4.26
CA ALA A 275 12.92 -15.14 3.37
C ALA A 275 13.08 -13.70 2.82
N LEU A 276 12.00 -12.94 2.71
CA LEU A 276 12.00 -11.53 2.25
C LEU A 276 12.31 -10.53 3.37
N ARG A 277 12.36 -10.96 4.65
CA ARG A 277 12.77 -10.08 5.74
C ARG A 277 14.26 -9.76 5.59
N LEU A 278 14.59 -8.48 5.53
CA LEU A 278 15.98 -8.03 5.49
C LEU A 278 16.70 -8.57 6.75
N PRO A 279 17.90 -9.18 6.62
CA PRO A 279 18.74 -9.51 7.77
C PRO A 279 19.14 -8.18 8.42
N GLY A 280 18.57 -7.88 9.58
CA GLY A 280 18.85 -6.67 10.33
C GLY A 280 17.67 -5.75 10.61
N GLY A 281 16.43 -6.25 10.54
CA GLY A 281 15.25 -5.53 11.01
C GLY A 281 15.36 -5.17 12.50
N ALA A 282 16.22 -4.20 12.81
CA ALA A 282 16.26 -3.55 14.10
C ALA A 282 14.88 -2.87 14.30
N THR A 283 14.14 -3.35 15.26
CA THR A 283 13.05 -2.62 15.90
C THR A 283 13.61 -1.25 16.25
N ILE A 284 13.16 -0.22 15.53
CA ILE A 284 13.43 1.16 15.94
C ILE A 284 12.60 1.33 17.22
N SER A 285 13.25 1.17 18.38
CA SER A 285 12.72 1.63 19.64
C SER A 285 12.72 3.16 19.57
N PRO A 286 11.58 3.83 19.83
CA PRO A 286 11.60 5.27 19.98
C PRO A 286 12.42 5.57 21.25
N SER A 287 13.52 6.29 21.09
CA SER A 287 14.21 6.95 22.22
C SER A 287 13.24 7.93 22.85
N LEU A 288 13.16 7.90 24.17
CA LEU A 288 12.38 8.74 25.08
C LEU A 288 12.56 10.25 24.82
#